data_61f07e508ab96da6897afc795e22428e
#
_entry.id   61f07e508ab96da6897afc795e22428e
#
_cell.length_a   1.000
_cell.length_b   1.000
_cell.length_c   1.000
_cell.angle_alpha   90.00
_cell.angle_beta   90.00
_cell.angle_gamma   90.00
#
_symmetry.space_group_name_H-M   'P 1'
#
loop_
_entity.id
_entity.type
_entity.pdbx_description
1 polymer ?
#
loop_
_entity_poly.entity_id
_entity_poly.type
_entity_poly.pdbx_seq_one_letter_code
_entity_poly.pdbx_strand_id
1 'polypeptide(L)'
;MKKQAPLWILSLLLCFSFTSHAVVTLSTGHVDGFEIHYDPAATGPEERFGLHIHDESTNTHYEPAEVILQVNEAAYGLQGEVFASASRLGWESEFGWVLPATQSETLDGNGDPAMLFVGVASDGGGAVWAGNQFKISLISVGASNPGDFAMYRFSGSGSFLNPINTKNGVNSSDVLTISSIGGHEHWNWVFSEAGEYTIDVQASGTLGGQTYLSSIETFTFHVIPEPSSSTLLLFGLAGWVAIRKRFLSKE
;
A
#
# COMPACT_ATOMS: atom_id res chain seq x y z
N MET A 1 -37.19 -59.97 -24.37
CA MET A 1 -35.78 -59.53 -24.21
C MET A 1 -35.69 -58.07 -24.51
N LYS A 2 -35.61 -57.21 -23.45
CA LYS A 2 -35.45 -55.72 -23.58
C LYS A 2 -33.95 -55.38 -23.58
N LYS A 3 -33.46 -54.83 -24.67
CA LYS A 3 -32.08 -54.35 -24.79
C LYS A 3 -31.98 -52.98 -24.05
N GLN A 4 -31.18 -52.90 -23.01
CA GLN A 4 -30.80 -51.64 -22.38
C GLN A 4 -29.66 -51.01 -23.19
N ALA A 5 -29.83 -49.73 -23.56
CA ALA A 5 -28.78 -48.94 -24.17
C ALA A 5 -27.88 -48.34 -23.08
N PRO A 6 -26.54 -48.32 -23.24
CA PRO A 6 -25.66 -47.69 -22.27
C PRO A 6 -25.69 -46.15 -22.38
N LEU A 7 -25.95 -45.50 -21.25
CA LEU A 7 -25.95 -44.05 -21.11
C LEU A 7 -24.45 -43.58 -21.02
N TRP A 8 -23.94 -42.98 -22.08
CA TRP A 8 -22.63 -42.35 -22.07
C TRP A 8 -22.75 -40.96 -21.42
N ILE A 9 -22.28 -40.82 -20.18
CA ILE A 9 -22.15 -39.52 -19.50
C ILE A 9 -20.92 -38.85 -20.06
N LEU A 10 -21.09 -37.86 -20.92
CA LEU A 10 -20.05 -37.00 -21.44
C LEU A 10 -19.73 -35.95 -20.35
N SER A 11 -18.70 -36.19 -19.54
CA SER A 11 -18.20 -35.21 -18.58
C SER A 11 -17.47 -34.12 -19.35
N LEU A 12 -18.14 -32.97 -19.51
CA LEU A 12 -17.54 -31.75 -20.05
C LEU A 12 -16.65 -31.14 -18.99
N LEU A 13 -15.33 -31.38 -19.06
CA LEU A 13 -14.34 -30.69 -18.25
C LEU A 13 -14.21 -29.25 -18.75
N LEU A 14 -14.86 -28.30 -18.07
CA LEU A 14 -14.60 -26.87 -18.28
C LEU A 14 -13.21 -26.56 -17.70
N CYS A 15 -12.19 -26.48 -18.54
CA CYS A 15 -10.91 -25.89 -18.19
C CYS A 15 -11.08 -24.38 -18.07
N PHE A 16 -11.22 -23.86 -16.85
CA PHE A 16 -11.04 -22.44 -16.59
C PHE A 16 -9.54 -22.15 -16.65
N SER A 17 -9.11 -21.49 -17.70
CA SER A 17 -7.77 -20.92 -17.77
C SER A 17 -7.71 -19.70 -16.85
N PHE A 18 -7.17 -19.87 -15.66
CA PHE A 18 -6.79 -18.72 -14.82
C PHE A 18 -5.52 -18.14 -15.44
N THR A 19 -5.61 -16.95 -16.00
CA THR A 19 -4.43 -16.14 -16.33
C THR A 19 -3.84 -15.67 -15.00
N SER A 20 -2.81 -16.35 -14.52
CA SER A 20 -2.00 -15.85 -13.41
C SER A 20 -1.17 -14.69 -13.95
N HIS A 21 -1.51 -13.46 -13.61
CA HIS A 21 -0.59 -12.33 -13.78
C HIS A 21 0.49 -12.44 -12.70
N ALA A 22 1.74 -12.18 -13.09
CA ALA A 22 2.82 -12.12 -12.11
C ALA A 22 2.63 -10.87 -11.25
N VAL A 23 2.53 -11.05 -9.94
CA VAL A 23 2.46 -9.94 -8.99
C VAL A 23 3.82 -9.26 -8.94
N VAL A 24 3.86 -7.96 -9.12
CA VAL A 24 5.06 -7.10 -9.01
C VAL A 24 5.21 -6.65 -7.57
N THR A 25 6.41 -6.70 -7.01
CA THR A 25 6.71 -6.12 -5.70
C THR A 25 7.52 -4.84 -5.89
N LEU A 26 6.96 -3.71 -5.45
CA LEU A 26 7.64 -2.43 -5.39
C LEU A 26 8.11 -2.20 -3.94
N SER A 27 9.41 -1.95 -3.74
CA SER A 27 10.01 -1.88 -2.40
C SER A 27 10.85 -0.64 -2.14
N THR A 28 11.20 0.10 -3.18
CA THR A 28 11.97 1.35 -3.11
C THR A 28 11.57 2.28 -4.25
N GLY A 29 11.93 3.55 -4.13
CA GLY A 29 11.67 4.55 -5.15
C GLY A 29 10.36 5.30 -4.97
N HIS A 30 10.06 6.19 -5.91
CA HIS A 30 8.86 7.02 -5.89
C HIS A 30 7.69 6.28 -6.57
N VAL A 31 6.59 6.11 -5.83
CA VAL A 31 5.38 5.44 -6.30
C VAL A 31 4.17 6.24 -5.85
N ASP A 32 3.27 6.57 -6.77
CA ASP A 32 1.94 7.03 -6.42
C ASP A 32 1.07 5.82 -6.07
N GLY A 33 0.93 5.57 -4.76
CA GLY A 33 0.22 4.40 -4.24
C GLY A 33 -1.28 4.47 -4.52
N PHE A 34 -1.85 5.69 -4.51
CA PHE A 34 -3.21 5.95 -4.98
C PHE A 34 -3.15 6.99 -6.09
N GLU A 35 -3.27 6.57 -7.33
CA GLU A 35 -3.42 7.47 -8.47
C GLU A 35 -4.85 7.41 -9.00
N ILE A 36 -5.57 8.53 -8.93
CA ILE A 36 -6.91 8.67 -9.53
C ILE A 36 -6.74 9.14 -10.96
N HIS A 37 -7.32 8.40 -11.90
CA HIS A 37 -7.35 8.81 -13.31
C HIS A 37 -8.77 9.05 -13.80
N TYR A 38 -8.90 9.91 -14.82
CA TYR A 38 -10.11 10.13 -15.56
C TYR A 38 -9.84 10.24 -17.06
N ASP A 39 -10.37 9.29 -17.83
CA ASP A 39 -10.35 9.34 -19.30
C ASP A 39 -11.77 9.54 -19.84
N PRO A 40 -12.11 10.75 -20.35
CA PRO A 40 -13.42 11.02 -20.91
C PRO A 40 -13.72 10.23 -22.20
N ALA A 41 -12.70 9.70 -22.87
CA ALA A 41 -12.83 8.93 -24.11
C ALA A 41 -13.07 7.45 -23.86
N ALA A 42 -12.77 6.95 -22.65
CA ALA A 42 -12.97 5.55 -22.31
C ALA A 42 -14.45 5.18 -22.28
N THR A 43 -14.75 3.94 -22.70
CA THR A 43 -16.12 3.42 -22.79
C THR A 43 -16.52 2.64 -21.55
N GLY A 44 -15.55 2.00 -20.88
CA GLY A 44 -15.75 1.30 -19.62
C GLY A 44 -15.83 2.27 -18.44
N PRO A 45 -16.62 1.95 -17.40
CA PRO A 45 -16.71 2.81 -16.22
C PRO A 45 -15.38 2.89 -15.45
N GLU A 46 -14.67 1.78 -15.26
CA GLU A 46 -13.39 1.69 -14.56
C GLU A 46 -12.26 2.35 -15.35
N GLU A 47 -12.21 2.11 -16.65
CA GLU A 47 -11.28 2.79 -17.56
C GLU A 47 -11.51 4.30 -17.61
N ARG A 48 -12.75 4.74 -17.37
CA ARG A 48 -13.12 6.16 -17.38
C ARG A 48 -12.78 6.87 -16.09
N PHE A 49 -12.96 6.24 -14.94
CA PHE A 49 -12.65 6.81 -13.63
C PHE A 49 -12.26 5.70 -12.67
N GLY A 50 -10.98 5.60 -12.38
CA GLY A 50 -10.41 4.49 -11.64
C GLY A 50 -9.26 4.89 -10.73
N LEU A 51 -8.69 3.86 -10.09
CA LEU A 51 -7.51 3.93 -9.24
C LEU A 51 -6.43 3.02 -9.80
N HIS A 52 -5.20 3.53 -9.92
CA HIS A 52 -4.02 2.79 -10.31
C HIS A 52 -2.91 2.95 -9.27
N ILE A 53 -1.84 2.19 -9.44
CA ILE A 53 -0.54 2.42 -8.83
C ILE A 53 0.40 2.87 -9.93
N HIS A 54 1.08 4.00 -9.75
CA HIS A 54 2.04 4.52 -10.72
C HIS A 54 3.46 4.46 -10.16
N ASP A 55 4.32 3.67 -10.81
CA ASP A 55 5.77 3.68 -10.54
C ASP A 55 6.41 4.79 -11.36
N GLU A 56 6.72 5.88 -10.70
CA GLU A 56 7.35 7.07 -11.31
C GLU A 56 8.74 6.78 -11.87
N SER A 57 9.46 5.80 -11.32
CA SER A 57 10.83 5.47 -11.74
C SER A 57 10.87 4.81 -13.11
N THR A 58 9.84 4.04 -13.44
CA THR A 58 9.69 3.34 -14.73
C THR A 58 8.60 3.94 -15.60
N ASN A 59 7.85 4.91 -15.10
CA ASN A 59 6.65 5.49 -15.69
C ASN A 59 5.64 4.39 -16.11
N THR A 60 5.37 3.47 -15.18
CA THR A 60 4.50 2.32 -15.40
C THR A 60 3.29 2.39 -14.49
N HIS A 61 2.10 2.25 -15.07
CA HIS A 61 0.85 2.12 -14.33
C HIS A 61 0.49 0.64 -14.17
N TYR A 62 0.01 0.30 -13.00
CA TYR A 62 -0.41 -1.05 -12.64
C TYR A 62 -1.82 -1.01 -12.06
N GLU A 63 -2.58 -2.07 -12.31
CA GLU A 63 -3.78 -2.34 -11.53
C GLU A 63 -3.39 -2.69 -10.08
N PRO A 64 -4.15 -2.25 -9.06
CA PRO A 64 -3.82 -2.52 -7.66
C PRO A 64 -3.62 -4.02 -7.35
N ALA A 65 -4.39 -4.89 -8.01
CA ALA A 65 -4.28 -6.34 -7.84
C ALA A 65 -2.98 -6.96 -8.39
N GLU A 66 -2.21 -6.22 -9.20
CA GLU A 66 -0.96 -6.68 -9.81
C GLU A 66 0.27 -6.30 -8.97
N VAL A 67 0.11 -5.55 -7.88
CA VAL A 67 1.21 -4.97 -7.12
C VAL A 67 1.12 -5.28 -5.63
N ILE A 68 2.27 -5.61 -5.04
CA ILE A 68 2.49 -5.55 -3.59
C ILE A 68 3.42 -4.36 -3.31
N LEU A 69 2.95 -3.43 -2.48
CA LEU A 69 3.77 -2.35 -1.94
C LEU A 69 4.51 -2.86 -0.70
N GLN A 70 5.81 -3.10 -0.81
CA GLN A 70 6.61 -3.62 0.28
C GLN A 70 7.14 -2.51 1.16
N VAL A 71 6.81 -2.57 2.44
CA VAL A 71 7.31 -1.68 3.49
C VAL A 71 8.52 -2.35 4.15
N ASN A 72 9.72 -1.88 3.81
CA ASN A 72 10.98 -2.45 4.24
C ASN A 72 11.24 -2.27 5.73
N GLU A 73 12.18 -3.07 6.27
CA GLU A 73 12.68 -2.90 7.64
C GLU A 73 13.29 -1.49 7.88
N ALA A 74 13.78 -0.82 6.83
CA ALA A 74 14.26 0.56 6.91
C ALA A 74 13.17 1.55 7.35
N ALA A 75 11.90 1.22 7.15
CA ALA A 75 10.76 2.01 7.59
C ALA A 75 10.45 1.84 9.09
N TYR A 76 11.03 0.83 9.76
CA TYR A 76 10.77 0.55 11.18
C TYR A 76 11.52 1.53 12.08
N GLY A 77 10.82 2.04 13.07
CA GLY A 77 11.42 2.89 14.08
C GLY A 77 11.90 4.24 13.57
N LEU A 78 11.47 4.67 12.37
CA LEU A 78 11.76 6.00 11.87
C LEU A 78 11.41 7.04 12.93
N GLN A 79 12.47 7.71 13.42
CA GLN A 79 12.36 8.74 14.46
C GLN A 79 12.03 10.09 13.83
N GLY A 80 11.45 10.99 14.60
CA GLY A 80 11.08 12.33 14.18
C GLY A 80 9.63 12.61 14.47
N GLU A 81 8.92 13.18 13.52
CA GLU A 81 7.50 13.53 13.68
C GLU A 81 6.59 12.31 13.95
N VAL A 82 7.03 11.13 13.57
CA VAL A 82 6.27 9.87 13.68
C VAL A 82 5.98 9.47 15.12
N PHE A 83 7.01 9.43 15.98
CA PHE A 83 6.83 9.01 17.38
C PHE A 83 6.06 10.04 18.21
N ALA A 84 6.27 11.32 17.92
CA ALA A 84 5.44 12.38 18.48
C ALA A 84 3.97 12.25 18.02
N SER A 85 3.71 11.45 16.99
CA SER A 85 2.40 11.29 16.38
C SER A 85 1.67 10.01 16.78
N ALA A 86 2.36 8.96 17.30
CA ALA A 86 1.71 7.72 17.73
C ALA A 86 0.63 8.01 18.79
N SER A 87 0.90 8.88 19.76
CA SER A 87 -0.09 9.33 20.75
C SER A 87 -1.28 10.06 20.11
N ARG A 88 -1.07 10.75 18.97
CA ARG A 88 -2.13 11.45 18.23
C ARG A 88 -2.95 10.52 17.36
N LEU A 89 -2.36 9.38 16.92
CA LEU A 89 -3.09 8.31 16.24
C LEU A 89 -3.93 7.48 17.21
N GLY A 90 -3.70 7.60 18.53
CA GLY A 90 -4.35 6.80 19.56
C GLY A 90 -3.80 5.37 19.65
N TRP A 91 -2.63 5.11 19.07
CA TRP A 91 -2.00 3.80 19.10
C TRP A 91 -1.28 3.56 20.43
N GLU A 92 -1.29 2.31 20.89
CA GLU A 92 -0.63 1.94 22.16
C GLU A 92 0.88 1.79 21.99
N SER A 93 1.33 1.37 20.81
CA SER A 93 2.74 1.23 20.47
C SER A 93 3.33 2.55 20.01
N GLU A 94 4.49 2.90 20.56
CA GLU A 94 5.33 4.01 20.07
C GLU A 94 6.16 3.60 18.86
N PHE A 95 6.13 2.34 18.46
CA PHE A 95 6.89 1.75 17.36
C PHE A 95 5.96 1.31 16.24
N GLY A 96 6.44 1.42 15.03
CA GLY A 96 5.74 1.03 13.82
C GLY A 96 6.60 1.22 12.59
N TRP A 97 6.03 0.95 11.44
CA TRP A 97 6.65 1.18 10.13
C TRP A 97 6.03 2.41 9.52
N VAL A 98 6.88 3.26 8.95
CA VAL A 98 6.43 4.50 8.32
C VAL A 98 7.10 4.69 6.96
N LEU A 99 6.26 4.88 5.96
CA LEU A 99 6.68 5.44 4.69
C LEU A 99 6.48 6.95 4.78
N PRO A 100 7.57 7.74 4.83
CA PRO A 100 7.49 9.16 5.18
C PRO A 100 6.98 10.02 4.03
N ALA A 101 6.36 11.15 4.38
CA ALA A 101 5.90 12.15 3.42
C ALA A 101 7.04 12.99 2.82
N THR A 102 8.28 12.82 3.29
CA THR A 102 9.46 13.59 2.87
C THR A 102 10.44 12.68 2.15
N GLN A 103 10.74 12.97 0.89
CA GLN A 103 11.61 12.13 0.06
C GLN A 103 13.01 11.92 0.67
N SER A 104 13.62 12.93 1.28
CA SER A 104 14.94 12.79 1.89
C SER A 104 15.00 11.79 3.05
N GLU A 105 13.85 11.44 3.64
CA GLU A 105 13.75 10.46 4.72
C GLU A 105 13.64 9.02 4.17
N THR A 106 13.44 8.85 2.86
CA THR A 106 13.39 7.54 2.20
C THR A 106 14.75 7.07 1.66
N LEU A 107 15.77 7.93 1.76
CA LEU A 107 17.08 7.66 1.22
C LEU A 107 18.03 7.06 2.28
N ASP A 108 18.97 6.24 1.83
CA ASP A 108 20.06 5.74 2.68
C ASP A 108 21.17 6.79 2.86
N GLY A 109 22.23 6.41 3.59
CA GLY A 109 23.37 7.29 3.83
C GLY A 109 24.19 7.66 2.57
N ASN A 110 23.94 7.01 1.42
CA ASN A 110 24.57 7.31 0.13
C ASN A 110 23.67 8.17 -0.75
N GLY A 111 22.40 8.36 -0.36
CA GLY A 111 21.39 9.05 -1.14
C GLY A 111 20.60 8.16 -2.10
N ASP A 112 20.73 6.83 -1.95
CA ASP A 112 19.96 5.85 -2.73
C ASP A 112 18.62 5.53 -2.05
N PRO A 113 17.53 5.23 -2.80
CA PRO A 113 16.25 4.86 -2.21
C PRO A 113 16.34 3.59 -1.36
N ALA A 114 16.09 3.70 -0.06
CA ALA A 114 16.08 2.59 0.91
C ALA A 114 14.68 2.04 1.17
N MET A 115 13.64 2.80 0.85
CA MET A 115 12.24 2.43 0.98
C MET A 115 11.39 3.16 -0.06
N LEU A 116 10.10 2.83 -0.10
CA LEU A 116 9.14 3.54 -0.93
C LEU A 116 8.94 4.99 -0.45
N PHE A 117 8.87 5.90 -1.41
CA PHE A 117 8.34 7.25 -1.24
C PHE A 117 6.95 7.28 -1.86
N VAL A 118 5.91 7.12 -1.04
CA VAL A 118 4.56 6.89 -1.52
C VAL A 118 3.77 8.18 -1.61
N GLY A 119 3.30 8.49 -2.82
CA GLY A 119 2.42 9.60 -3.13
C GLY A 119 0.96 9.21 -3.25
N VAL A 120 0.14 10.24 -3.39
CA VAL A 120 -1.26 10.18 -3.81
C VAL A 120 -1.41 11.17 -4.95
N ALA A 121 -1.74 10.68 -6.15
CA ALA A 121 -1.80 11.48 -7.35
C ALA A 121 -3.20 11.54 -7.95
N SER A 122 -3.40 12.47 -8.89
CA SER A 122 -4.65 12.53 -9.64
C SER A 122 -4.45 13.15 -11.02
N ASP A 123 -5.06 12.53 -12.03
CA ASP A 123 -5.26 13.09 -13.36
C ASP A 123 -6.77 13.27 -13.62
N GLY A 124 -7.17 14.53 -13.80
CA GLY A 124 -8.57 14.90 -14.06
C GLY A 124 -8.94 14.91 -15.53
N GLY A 125 -8.06 14.44 -16.45
CA GLY A 125 -8.31 14.44 -17.90
C GLY A 125 -8.58 15.83 -18.47
N GLY A 126 -8.07 16.90 -17.84
CA GLY A 126 -8.32 18.29 -18.23
C GLY A 126 -9.75 18.80 -17.94
N ALA A 127 -10.58 18.00 -17.25
CA ALA A 127 -11.95 18.39 -16.92
C ALA A 127 -12.00 19.31 -15.67
N VAL A 128 -13.05 20.12 -15.57
CA VAL A 128 -13.26 21.01 -14.42
C VAL A 128 -14.13 20.31 -13.37
N TRP A 129 -13.49 19.72 -12.38
CA TRP A 129 -14.14 19.04 -11.28
C TRP A 129 -14.61 20.01 -10.19
N ALA A 130 -15.72 19.70 -9.54
CA ALA A 130 -16.28 20.52 -8.48
C ALA A 130 -15.31 20.64 -7.30
N GLY A 131 -15.00 21.86 -6.88
CA GLY A 131 -14.06 22.15 -5.82
C GLY A 131 -12.59 21.87 -6.16
N ASN A 132 -12.27 21.52 -7.41
CA ASN A 132 -10.93 21.09 -7.85
C ASN A 132 -10.36 19.99 -6.96
N GLN A 133 -11.17 18.99 -6.65
CA GLN A 133 -10.81 17.95 -5.67
C GLN A 133 -11.36 16.58 -6.05
N PHE A 134 -10.64 15.55 -5.63
CA PHE A 134 -11.11 14.18 -5.51
C PHE A 134 -11.10 13.71 -4.06
N LYS A 135 -11.79 12.61 -3.80
CA LYS A 135 -11.78 11.95 -2.50
C LYS A 135 -11.44 10.48 -2.68
N ILE A 136 -10.67 9.94 -1.73
CA ILE A 136 -10.43 8.52 -1.57
C ILE A 136 -11.02 8.13 -0.22
N SER A 137 -12.03 7.28 -0.24
CA SER A 137 -12.69 6.75 0.96
C SER A 137 -12.13 5.37 1.27
N LEU A 138 -11.72 5.13 2.51
CA LEU A 138 -11.45 3.79 3.00
C LEU A 138 -12.79 3.07 3.20
N ILE A 139 -12.97 1.95 2.51
CA ILE A 139 -14.23 1.17 2.51
C ILE A 139 -14.15 0.04 3.53
N SER A 140 -13.03 -0.71 3.51
CA SER A 140 -12.78 -1.79 4.44
C SER A 140 -11.29 -2.08 4.56
N VAL A 141 -10.95 -2.91 5.53
CA VAL A 141 -9.61 -3.49 5.70
C VAL A 141 -9.72 -4.99 5.82
N GLY A 142 -8.67 -5.70 5.41
CA GLY A 142 -8.65 -7.16 5.51
C GLY A 142 -8.84 -7.65 6.95
N ALA A 143 -9.67 -8.66 7.13
CA ALA A 143 -9.92 -9.24 8.45
C ALA A 143 -8.66 -9.91 9.05
N SER A 144 -7.66 -10.20 8.22
CA SER A 144 -6.36 -10.78 8.59
C SER A 144 -5.26 -9.74 8.78
N ASN A 145 -5.55 -8.44 8.63
CA ASN A 145 -4.55 -7.41 8.87
C ASN A 145 -3.97 -7.54 10.27
N PRO A 146 -2.63 -7.54 10.42
CA PRO A 146 -2.00 -7.82 11.72
C PRO A 146 -2.20 -6.68 12.72
N GLY A 147 -2.42 -5.47 12.25
CA GLY A 147 -2.56 -4.28 13.08
C GLY A 147 -3.31 -3.14 12.40
N ASP A 148 -3.09 -1.94 12.92
CA ASP A 148 -3.73 -0.72 12.45
C ASP A 148 -2.93 -0.08 11.29
N PHE A 149 -3.68 0.62 10.43
CA PHE A 149 -3.16 1.44 9.34
C PHE A 149 -3.64 2.89 9.51
N ALA A 150 -2.76 3.85 9.22
CA ALA A 150 -3.14 5.26 9.19
C ALA A 150 -2.37 6.05 8.13
N MET A 151 -2.97 7.15 7.70
CA MET A 151 -2.31 8.19 6.91
C MET A 151 -2.38 9.52 7.65
N TYR A 152 -1.25 10.21 7.77
CA TYR A 152 -1.23 11.52 8.40
C TYR A 152 -0.16 12.43 7.79
N ARG A 153 -0.31 13.73 8.00
CA ARG A 153 0.74 14.73 7.78
C ARG A 153 0.54 15.93 8.70
N PHE A 154 1.57 16.76 8.80
CA PHE A 154 1.42 18.11 9.37
C PHE A 154 1.15 19.11 8.25
N SER A 155 0.19 20.00 8.47
CA SER A 155 -0.02 21.13 7.56
C SER A 155 1.13 22.14 7.70
N GLY A 156 1.26 23.05 6.73
CA GLY A 156 2.22 24.16 6.83
C GLY A 156 2.04 25.06 8.06
N SER A 157 0.87 25.01 8.71
CA SER A 157 0.60 25.68 10.01
C SER A 157 0.94 24.82 11.24
N GLY A 158 1.43 23.59 11.04
CA GLY A 158 1.73 22.62 12.10
C GLY A 158 0.50 21.86 12.64
N SER A 159 -0.66 21.97 11.99
CA SER A 159 -1.84 21.18 12.38
C SER A 159 -1.67 19.74 11.96
N PHE A 160 -1.98 18.80 12.85
CA PHE A 160 -2.00 17.36 12.57
C PHE A 160 -3.25 17.00 11.77
N LEU A 161 -3.06 16.47 10.59
CA LEU A 161 -4.11 15.99 9.68
C LEU A 161 -4.01 14.48 9.63
N ASN A 162 -5.12 13.80 9.93
CA ASN A 162 -5.21 12.33 9.91
C ASN A 162 -6.51 11.92 9.24
N PRO A 163 -6.53 11.83 7.90
CA PRO A 163 -7.75 11.54 7.13
C PRO A 163 -8.15 10.07 7.18
N ILE A 164 -7.23 9.15 7.49
CA ILE A 164 -7.48 7.71 7.54
C ILE A 164 -6.80 7.15 8.78
N ASN A 165 -7.57 6.42 9.62
CA ASN A 165 -7.04 5.76 10.81
C ASN A 165 -7.93 4.60 11.24
N THR A 166 -7.45 3.38 11.10
CA THR A 166 -8.22 2.15 11.34
C THR A 166 -8.34 1.78 12.82
N LYS A 167 -7.63 2.48 13.73
CA LYS A 167 -7.64 2.21 15.18
C LYS A 167 -9.05 2.18 15.79
N ASN A 168 -9.93 3.01 15.30
CA ASN A 168 -11.31 3.10 15.78
C ASN A 168 -12.31 2.33 14.90
N GLY A 169 -11.80 1.44 14.06
CA GLY A 169 -12.55 0.80 12.99
C GLY A 169 -12.76 1.73 11.79
N VAL A 170 -13.07 1.15 10.63
CA VAL A 170 -13.35 1.91 9.41
C VAL A 170 -14.73 2.57 9.51
N ASN A 171 -14.80 3.84 9.17
CA ASN A 171 -16.04 4.61 9.23
C ASN A 171 -16.07 5.71 8.14
N SER A 172 -17.18 6.40 8.01
CA SER A 172 -17.41 7.41 6.95
C SER A 172 -16.54 8.67 7.04
N SER A 173 -15.75 8.85 8.10
CA SER A 173 -14.77 9.95 8.20
C SER A 173 -13.38 9.57 7.71
N ASP A 174 -13.13 8.27 7.40
CA ASP A 174 -11.87 7.81 6.84
C ASP A 174 -11.82 8.16 5.34
N VAL A 175 -11.62 9.44 5.06
CA VAL A 175 -11.65 10.02 3.72
C VAL A 175 -10.47 10.97 3.52
N LEU A 176 -9.59 10.61 2.59
CA LEU A 176 -8.54 11.49 2.10
C LEU A 176 -9.11 12.40 1.01
N THR A 177 -8.89 13.71 1.11
CA THR A 177 -9.25 14.67 0.08
C THR A 177 -8.00 15.18 -0.61
N ILE A 178 -7.92 14.97 -1.93
CA ILE A 178 -6.89 15.52 -2.81
C ILE A 178 -7.41 16.86 -3.30
N SER A 179 -6.76 17.95 -2.88
CA SER A 179 -7.24 19.32 -3.11
C SER A 179 -6.68 19.99 -4.36
N SER A 180 -5.89 19.28 -5.16
CA SER A 180 -5.30 19.80 -6.40
C SER A 180 -5.28 18.70 -7.45
N ILE A 181 -6.23 18.74 -8.37
CA ILE A 181 -6.30 17.79 -9.48
C ILE A 181 -5.18 18.10 -10.49
N GLY A 182 -4.50 17.07 -11.00
CA GLY A 182 -3.35 17.17 -11.87
C GLY A 182 -2.02 17.31 -11.13
N GLY A 183 -2.02 17.12 -9.82
CA GLY A 183 -0.83 17.09 -8.99
C GLY A 183 -0.76 15.84 -8.13
N HIS A 184 0.29 15.78 -7.31
CA HIS A 184 0.43 14.73 -6.30
C HIS A 184 0.73 15.35 -4.93
N GLU A 185 0.41 14.59 -3.88
CA GLU A 185 0.65 14.93 -2.48
C GLU A 185 1.31 13.75 -1.78
N HIS A 186 2.13 14.03 -0.76
CA HIS A 186 2.72 12.98 0.07
C HIS A 186 2.16 13.02 1.48
N TRP A 187 1.96 11.82 2.02
CA TRP A 187 1.47 11.56 3.35
C TRP A 187 2.39 10.55 4.04
N ASN A 188 2.47 10.59 5.35
CA ASN A 188 3.06 9.49 6.10
C ASN A 188 2.05 8.33 6.10
N TRP A 189 2.47 7.17 5.62
CA TRP A 189 1.70 5.92 5.65
C TRP A 189 2.25 5.06 6.77
N VAL A 190 1.41 4.66 7.71
CA VAL A 190 1.86 4.07 8.97
C VAL A 190 1.18 2.74 9.20
N PHE A 191 1.97 1.76 9.65
CA PHE A 191 1.54 0.41 9.97
C PHE A 191 2.02 0.05 11.39
N SER A 192 1.12 -0.45 12.24
CA SER A 192 1.45 -0.71 13.65
C SER A 192 2.15 -2.04 13.88
N GLU A 193 1.99 -3.01 12.98
CA GLU A 193 2.53 -4.36 13.09
C GLU A 193 3.14 -4.81 11.76
N ALA A 194 4.06 -5.78 11.79
CA ALA A 194 4.56 -6.42 10.59
C ALA A 194 3.57 -7.46 10.05
N GLY A 195 3.57 -7.65 8.72
CA GLY A 195 2.75 -8.63 8.03
C GLY A 195 2.05 -8.08 6.81
N GLU A 196 1.09 -8.81 6.28
CA GLU A 196 0.33 -8.41 5.10
C GLU A 196 -0.91 -7.61 5.50
N TYR A 197 -1.07 -6.45 4.86
CA TYR A 197 -2.25 -5.60 4.97
C TYR A 197 -2.96 -5.54 3.62
N THR A 198 -4.27 -5.66 3.66
CA THR A 198 -5.13 -5.30 2.54
C THR A 198 -6.06 -4.18 2.96
N ILE A 199 -6.20 -3.18 2.09
CA ILE A 199 -7.11 -2.05 2.28
C ILE A 199 -7.94 -1.86 1.03
N ASP A 200 -9.26 -1.73 1.21
CA ASP A 200 -10.20 -1.47 0.13
C ASP A 200 -10.54 0.00 0.11
N VAL A 201 -10.32 0.65 -1.01
CA VAL A 201 -10.59 2.07 -1.17
C VAL A 201 -11.45 2.35 -2.40
N GLN A 202 -12.15 3.47 -2.39
CA GLN A 202 -12.94 3.96 -3.52
C GLN A 202 -12.68 5.42 -3.77
N ALA A 203 -12.37 5.77 -5.01
CA ALA A 203 -12.25 7.16 -5.42
C ALA A 203 -13.62 7.77 -5.76
N SER A 204 -13.76 9.07 -5.55
CA SER A 204 -14.94 9.83 -5.95
C SER A 204 -14.62 11.26 -6.37
N GLY A 205 -15.42 11.78 -7.29
CA GLY A 205 -15.37 13.17 -7.73
C GLY A 205 -16.71 13.64 -8.31
N THR A 206 -16.89 14.94 -8.47
CA THR A 206 -18.10 15.50 -9.07
C THR A 206 -17.75 16.34 -10.28
N LEU A 207 -18.30 15.99 -11.44
CA LEU A 207 -18.11 16.68 -12.71
C LEU A 207 -19.47 17.02 -13.31
N GLY A 208 -19.72 18.30 -13.63
CA GLY A 208 -20.97 18.73 -14.22
C GLY A 208 -22.20 18.45 -13.36
N GLY A 209 -22.06 18.35 -12.05
CA GLY A 209 -23.14 18.00 -11.11
C GLY A 209 -23.40 16.50 -10.96
N GLN A 210 -22.68 15.66 -11.70
CA GLN A 210 -22.73 14.20 -11.57
C GLN A 210 -21.58 13.70 -10.70
N THR A 211 -21.86 12.79 -9.77
CA THR A 211 -20.83 12.10 -8.98
C THR A 211 -20.32 10.89 -9.76
N TYR A 212 -19.00 10.81 -9.88
CA TYR A 212 -18.27 9.65 -10.39
C TYR A 212 -17.72 8.88 -9.21
N LEU A 213 -17.78 7.57 -9.30
CA LEU A 213 -17.20 6.63 -8.34
C LEU A 213 -16.35 5.63 -9.14
N SER A 214 -15.16 5.31 -8.61
CA SER A 214 -14.40 4.16 -9.11
C SER A 214 -15.05 2.85 -8.65
N SER A 215 -14.59 1.72 -9.16
CA SER A 215 -14.67 0.43 -8.46
C SER A 215 -14.03 0.57 -7.06
N ILE A 216 -14.34 -0.39 -6.20
CA ILE A 216 -13.61 -0.58 -4.95
C ILE A 216 -12.37 -1.39 -5.31
N GLU A 217 -11.19 -0.80 -5.03
CA GLU A 217 -9.91 -1.44 -5.32
C GLU A 217 -9.22 -1.87 -4.04
N THR A 218 -8.62 -3.08 -4.09
CA THR A 218 -7.85 -3.64 -2.98
C THR A 218 -6.37 -3.38 -3.19
N PHE A 219 -5.75 -2.66 -2.28
CA PHE A 219 -4.32 -2.42 -2.23
C PHE A 219 -3.67 -3.33 -1.20
N THR A 220 -2.54 -3.96 -1.58
CA THR A 220 -1.79 -4.88 -0.72
C THR A 220 -0.47 -4.27 -0.32
N PHE A 221 -0.21 -4.24 1.00
CA PHE A 221 1.06 -3.87 1.58
C PHE A 221 1.67 -5.07 2.29
N HIS A 222 2.99 -5.26 2.10
CA HIS A 222 3.73 -6.27 2.84
C HIS A 222 4.77 -5.60 3.73
N VAL A 223 4.47 -5.52 5.02
CA VAL A 223 5.32 -4.89 6.03
C VAL A 223 6.32 -5.93 6.53
N ILE A 224 7.61 -5.72 6.21
CA ILE A 224 8.69 -6.64 6.56
C ILE A 224 9.04 -6.45 8.04
N PRO A 225 9.12 -7.53 8.84
CA PRO A 225 9.56 -7.46 10.21
C PRO A 225 11.00 -6.92 10.31
N GLU A 226 11.28 -6.18 11.38
CA GLU A 226 12.65 -5.84 11.72
C GLU A 226 13.51 -7.12 11.86
N PRO A 227 14.81 -7.07 11.49
CA PRO A 227 15.72 -8.17 11.77
C PRO A 227 15.77 -8.40 13.28
N SER A 228 15.16 -9.48 13.77
CA SER A 228 15.13 -9.74 15.21
C SER A 228 16.55 -9.82 15.77
N SER A 229 16.87 -9.03 16.79
CA SER A 229 18.16 -9.07 17.50
C SER A 229 18.53 -10.48 17.97
N SER A 230 17.55 -11.33 18.22
CA SER A 230 17.70 -12.75 18.52
C SER A 230 18.27 -13.57 17.36
N THR A 231 17.90 -13.26 16.11
CA THR A 231 18.45 -13.91 14.91
C THR A 231 19.92 -13.53 14.73
N LEU A 232 20.27 -12.25 14.88
CA LEU A 232 21.65 -11.76 14.86
C LEU A 232 22.48 -12.37 15.98
N LEU A 233 21.93 -12.50 17.19
CA LEU A 233 22.60 -13.15 18.32
C LEU A 233 22.86 -14.64 18.07
N LEU A 234 21.92 -15.37 17.49
CA LEU A 234 22.08 -16.77 17.11
C LEU A 234 23.17 -16.96 16.06
N PHE A 235 23.21 -16.14 15.02
CA PHE A 235 24.28 -16.17 14.03
C PHE A 235 25.63 -15.77 14.62
N GLY A 236 25.67 -14.76 15.49
CA GLY A 236 26.87 -14.37 16.24
C GLY A 236 27.41 -15.48 17.12
N LEU A 237 26.55 -16.16 17.88
CA LEU A 237 26.92 -17.30 18.74
C LEU A 237 27.37 -18.51 17.91
N ALA A 238 26.67 -18.84 16.82
CA ALA A 238 27.07 -19.93 15.93
C ALA A 238 28.43 -19.66 15.28
N GLY A 239 28.66 -18.43 14.82
CA GLY A 239 29.94 -17.98 14.28
C GLY A 239 31.08 -18.08 15.32
N TRP A 240 30.82 -17.61 16.55
CA TRP A 240 31.79 -17.70 17.65
C TRP A 240 32.15 -19.13 18.00
N VAL A 241 31.17 -20.05 18.08
CA VAL A 241 31.39 -21.48 18.34
C VAL A 241 32.20 -22.13 17.22
N ALA A 242 31.92 -21.78 15.95
CA ALA A 242 32.66 -22.30 14.81
C ALA A 242 34.15 -21.86 14.80
N ILE A 243 34.38 -20.58 15.15
CA ILE A 243 35.72 -20.02 15.26
C ILE A 243 36.48 -20.70 16.41
N ARG A 244 35.85 -20.83 17.59
CA ARG A 244 36.47 -21.49 18.77
C ARG A 244 36.85 -22.94 18.49
N LYS A 245 36.02 -23.72 17.80
CA LYS A 245 36.35 -25.11 17.39
C LYS A 245 37.59 -25.17 16.49
N ARG A 246 37.76 -24.21 15.56
CA ARG A 246 38.93 -24.15 14.67
C ARG A 246 40.23 -23.86 15.41
N PHE A 247 40.18 -23.09 16.49
CA PHE A 247 41.39 -22.80 17.30
C PHE A 247 41.75 -23.97 18.20
N LEU A 248 40.78 -24.70 18.77
CA LEU A 248 41.03 -25.85 19.66
C LEU A 248 41.42 -27.14 18.90
N SER A 249 41.23 -27.24 17.59
CA SER A 249 41.62 -28.40 16.77
C SER A 249 43.04 -28.32 16.20
N LYS A 250 43.83 -27.31 16.57
CA LYS A 250 45.21 -27.11 16.10
C LYS A 250 46.25 -27.32 17.21
N GLU A 251 45.85 -27.76 18.38
CA GLU A 251 46.70 -28.35 19.42
C GLU A 251 46.57 -29.89 19.40
#